data_c640ec6283c0aa5c56d907a0230018f5
#
_entry.id   c640ec6283c0aa5c56d907a0230018f5
#
_cell.length_a   1.000
_cell.length_b   1.000
_cell.length_c   1.000
_cell.angle_alpha   90.00
_cell.angle_beta   90.00
_cell.angle_gamma   90.00
#
_symmetry.space_group_name_H-M   'P 1'
#
loop_
_entity.id
_entity.type
_entity.pdbx_description
1 polymer ?
#
loop_
_entity_poly.entity_id
_entity_poly.type
_entity_poly.pdbx_seq_one_letter_code
_entity_poly.pdbx_strand_id
1 'polypeptide(L)'
;TSSLSVTTIASACNRPQRVAGFHFFNPVPLMRLVEVIEGVLTEEWVGDALMILGKRMTREPVRVKDAPGFLVNQVGRGYNIESQHIQHECVADYVDIDRILRDAAGFRMGPFELLDLTALDVTHPATELIYNQFYQEARYRPSSVMRARLEAGMLGRKVGRGYYVYEDGKQIVPEEASAPSYDGRPVWISKAEAEGHDKLAEIVRACDGKLDTGDTPGANSLILVTPIGEDISTTAAAQGLDPARMLGVDTLVGLATRRTVMTNPATEAESRDAAHGLLSNDGVPATVIRDCPGFIGQRIISMICNIGCQIAQFGTATPDDIDKAVVLGLNYPNGPLKFGEVLGASNVLRILDALYRFYGDPRYRPSPWLRRRAMLGLSLFKTEI
;
A
#
# COMPACT_ATOMS: atom_id res chain seq x y z
N THR A 1 -0.94 -17.89 -18.97
CA THR A 1 0.16 -16.96 -18.66
C THR A 1 -0.31 -15.88 -17.70
N SER A 2 0.59 -15.42 -16.85
CA SER A 2 0.32 -14.32 -15.90
C SER A 2 1.06 -13.03 -16.26
N SER A 3 1.92 -13.06 -17.27
CA SER A 3 2.80 -11.93 -17.59
C SER A 3 3.27 -11.85 -19.06
N LEU A 4 2.91 -12.84 -19.89
CA LEU A 4 3.20 -12.79 -21.33
C LEU A 4 2.05 -12.11 -22.07
N SER A 5 2.37 -11.26 -23.06
CA SER A 5 1.36 -10.61 -23.90
C SER A 5 0.50 -11.62 -24.66
N VAL A 6 -0.80 -11.49 -24.51
CA VAL A 6 -1.80 -12.28 -25.27
C VAL A 6 -1.73 -11.94 -26.75
N THR A 7 -1.48 -10.67 -27.09
CA THR A 7 -1.29 -10.20 -28.48
C THR A 7 -0.10 -10.88 -29.14
N THR A 8 1.03 -11.01 -28.42
CA THR A 8 2.21 -11.71 -28.95
C THR A 8 1.94 -13.19 -29.19
N ILE A 9 1.21 -13.87 -28.28
CA ILE A 9 0.82 -15.25 -28.46
C ILE A 9 -0.13 -15.41 -29.65
N ALA A 10 -1.12 -14.51 -29.76
CA ALA A 10 -2.08 -14.50 -30.84
C ALA A 10 -1.43 -14.35 -32.22
N SER A 11 -0.39 -13.51 -32.32
CA SER A 11 0.31 -13.25 -33.61
C SER A 11 0.99 -14.49 -34.19
N ALA A 12 1.28 -15.50 -33.38
CA ALA A 12 1.82 -16.79 -33.82
C ALA A 12 0.73 -17.81 -34.24
N CYS A 13 -0.55 -17.45 -34.13
CA CYS A 13 -1.68 -18.32 -34.45
C CYS A 13 -2.23 -18.04 -35.86
N ASN A 14 -2.83 -19.05 -36.50
CA ASN A 14 -3.47 -18.94 -37.83
C ASN A 14 -4.69 -18.01 -37.82
N ARG A 15 -5.32 -17.79 -36.67
CA ARG A 15 -6.52 -16.97 -36.51
C ARG A 15 -6.38 -16.08 -35.27
N PRO A 16 -5.48 -15.08 -35.28
CA PRO A 16 -5.18 -14.25 -34.11
C PRO A 16 -6.41 -13.51 -33.56
N GLN A 17 -7.38 -13.16 -34.42
CA GLN A 17 -8.62 -12.53 -34.03
C GLN A 17 -9.54 -13.39 -33.15
N ARG A 18 -9.28 -14.71 -33.08
CA ARG A 18 -10.02 -15.65 -32.23
C ARG A 18 -9.27 -16.06 -30.96
N VAL A 19 -8.19 -15.36 -30.64
CA VAL A 19 -7.37 -15.63 -29.46
C VAL A 19 -7.62 -14.56 -28.42
N ALA A 20 -7.89 -15.00 -27.17
CA ALA A 20 -7.95 -14.16 -25.99
C ALA A 20 -7.33 -14.89 -24.81
N GLY A 21 -6.91 -14.18 -23.79
CA GLY A 21 -6.44 -14.76 -22.54
C GLY A 21 -7.61 -15.10 -21.62
N PHE A 22 -7.49 -16.21 -20.89
CA PHE A 22 -8.43 -16.61 -19.85
C PHE A 22 -7.64 -16.97 -18.60
N HIS A 23 -7.37 -15.95 -17.75
CA HIS A 23 -6.38 -16.01 -16.69
C HIS A 23 -7.02 -16.30 -15.35
N PHE A 24 -6.66 -17.44 -14.77
CA PHE A 24 -7.09 -17.88 -13.45
C PHE A 24 -6.04 -17.57 -12.38
N PHE A 25 -6.49 -17.45 -11.14
CA PHE A 25 -5.64 -17.20 -9.97
C PHE A 25 -5.48 -18.48 -9.13
N ASN A 26 -4.28 -18.66 -8.57
CA ASN A 26 -3.96 -19.84 -7.76
C ASN A 26 -4.38 -19.63 -6.29
N PRO A 27 -5.01 -20.61 -5.61
CA PRO A 27 -5.44 -21.92 -6.15
C PRO A 27 -6.76 -21.81 -6.93
N VAL A 28 -6.74 -22.27 -8.17
CA VAL A 28 -7.86 -22.12 -9.12
C VAL A 28 -9.22 -22.58 -8.56
N PRO A 29 -9.36 -23.68 -7.81
CA PRO A 29 -10.66 -24.08 -7.28
C PRO A 29 -11.27 -23.06 -6.29
N LEU A 30 -10.45 -22.30 -5.58
CA LEU A 30 -10.88 -21.38 -4.52
C LEU A 30 -11.07 -19.94 -5.00
N MET A 31 -10.27 -19.52 -5.97
CA MET A 31 -10.28 -18.13 -6.47
C MET A 31 -11.42 -17.93 -7.46
N ARG A 32 -12.33 -17.00 -7.13
CA ARG A 32 -13.52 -16.75 -7.96
C ARG A 32 -13.24 -15.93 -9.21
N LEU A 33 -12.20 -15.11 -9.20
CA LEU A 33 -11.84 -14.22 -10.30
C LEU A 33 -11.32 -15.00 -11.51
N VAL A 34 -11.70 -14.51 -12.70
CA VAL A 34 -11.01 -14.82 -13.97
C VAL A 34 -10.90 -13.53 -14.79
N GLU A 35 -9.70 -13.23 -15.29
CA GLU A 35 -9.49 -12.12 -16.22
C GLU A 35 -9.68 -12.64 -17.66
N VAL A 36 -10.54 -11.99 -18.43
CA VAL A 36 -10.71 -12.17 -19.87
C VAL A 36 -9.87 -11.11 -20.57
N ILE A 37 -8.75 -11.53 -21.17
CA ILE A 37 -7.75 -10.59 -21.69
C ILE A 37 -7.87 -10.55 -23.21
N GLU A 38 -8.24 -9.37 -23.73
CA GLU A 38 -8.39 -9.11 -25.16
C GLU A 38 -7.10 -8.51 -25.71
N GLY A 39 -6.45 -9.25 -26.62
CA GLY A 39 -5.34 -8.76 -27.43
C GLY A 39 -5.81 -7.74 -28.46
N VAL A 40 -4.85 -7.04 -29.09
CA VAL A 40 -5.14 -5.97 -30.07
C VAL A 40 -5.98 -6.45 -31.27
N LEU A 41 -5.87 -7.71 -31.62
CA LEU A 41 -6.61 -8.30 -32.76
C LEU A 41 -7.85 -9.07 -32.34
N THR A 42 -8.11 -9.25 -31.06
CA THR A 42 -9.22 -10.09 -30.55
C THR A 42 -10.57 -9.48 -30.97
N GLU A 43 -11.40 -10.25 -31.65
CA GLU A 43 -12.76 -9.85 -32.01
C GLU A 43 -13.65 -9.80 -30.74
N GLU A 44 -14.56 -8.85 -30.66
CA GLU A 44 -15.42 -8.59 -29.49
C GLU A 44 -16.20 -9.81 -29.03
N TRP A 45 -16.78 -10.58 -29.96
CA TRP A 45 -17.54 -11.77 -29.66
C TRP A 45 -16.71 -12.86 -28.91
N VAL A 46 -15.40 -12.88 -29.09
CA VAL A 46 -14.50 -13.82 -28.39
C VAL A 46 -14.44 -13.46 -26.91
N GLY A 47 -14.26 -12.17 -26.59
CA GLY A 47 -14.37 -11.66 -25.22
C GLY A 47 -15.73 -11.98 -24.61
N ASP A 48 -16.82 -11.69 -25.33
CA ASP A 48 -18.19 -11.98 -24.88
C ASP A 48 -18.40 -13.47 -24.57
N ALA A 49 -17.95 -14.36 -25.44
CA ALA A 49 -18.04 -15.80 -25.25
C ALA A 49 -17.29 -16.25 -23.98
N LEU A 50 -16.09 -15.69 -23.71
CA LEU A 50 -15.32 -16.00 -22.51
C LEU A 50 -15.94 -15.40 -21.25
N MET A 51 -16.55 -14.21 -21.32
CA MET A 51 -17.33 -13.63 -20.20
C MET A 51 -18.51 -14.53 -19.83
N ILE A 52 -19.23 -15.06 -20.83
CA ILE A 52 -20.34 -16.01 -20.61
C ILE A 52 -19.80 -17.34 -20.03
N LEU A 53 -18.69 -17.85 -20.59
CA LEU A 53 -18.06 -19.08 -20.12
C LEU A 53 -17.64 -18.95 -18.64
N GLY A 54 -16.98 -17.84 -18.27
CA GLY A 54 -16.58 -17.56 -16.89
C GLY A 54 -17.76 -17.64 -15.92
N LYS A 55 -18.88 -16.99 -16.27
CA LYS A 55 -20.11 -17.05 -15.46
C LYS A 55 -20.69 -18.46 -15.36
N ARG A 56 -20.68 -19.22 -16.46
CA ARG A 56 -21.13 -20.63 -16.45
C ARG A 56 -20.25 -21.53 -15.58
N MET A 57 -18.98 -21.18 -15.43
CA MET A 57 -18.03 -21.84 -14.52
C MET A 57 -18.15 -21.34 -13.07
N THR A 58 -19.18 -20.58 -12.75
CA THR A 58 -19.39 -19.96 -11.42
C THR A 58 -18.23 -19.04 -10.99
N ARG A 59 -17.56 -18.40 -11.97
CA ARG A 59 -16.52 -17.41 -11.76
C ARG A 59 -17.07 -15.99 -11.90
N GLU A 60 -16.29 -15.03 -11.43
CA GLU A 60 -16.51 -13.61 -11.61
C GLU A 60 -15.56 -13.11 -12.72
N PRO A 61 -15.98 -13.14 -13.99
CA PRO A 61 -15.15 -12.67 -15.07
C PRO A 61 -15.05 -11.16 -15.09
N VAL A 62 -13.88 -10.62 -15.38
CA VAL A 62 -13.63 -9.20 -15.67
C VAL A 62 -12.96 -9.06 -17.02
N ARG A 63 -13.35 -8.04 -17.78
CA ARG A 63 -12.78 -7.77 -19.11
C ARG A 63 -11.57 -6.86 -18.97
N VAL A 64 -10.46 -7.24 -19.58
CA VAL A 64 -9.18 -6.55 -19.48
C VAL A 64 -8.53 -6.47 -20.85
N LYS A 65 -8.02 -5.31 -21.26
CA LYS A 65 -7.15 -5.22 -22.42
C LYS A 65 -5.77 -5.79 -22.13
N ASP A 66 -5.14 -6.39 -23.13
CA ASP A 66 -3.78 -6.90 -23.00
C ASP A 66 -2.81 -5.79 -22.61
N ALA A 67 -2.25 -5.90 -21.42
CA ALA A 67 -1.30 -4.95 -20.85
C ALA A 67 -0.30 -5.73 -19.96
N PRO A 68 0.90 -5.20 -19.70
CA PRO A 68 1.88 -5.86 -18.85
C PRO A 68 1.34 -6.15 -17.45
N GLY A 69 1.31 -7.42 -17.04
CA GLY A 69 0.72 -7.85 -15.77
C GLY A 69 -0.81 -7.79 -15.72
N PHE A 70 -1.45 -7.57 -16.86
CA PHE A 70 -2.91 -7.44 -17.04
C PHE A 70 -3.50 -6.39 -16.09
N LEU A 71 -4.34 -6.79 -15.14
CA LEU A 71 -4.92 -5.91 -14.15
C LEU A 71 -4.38 -6.20 -12.74
N VAL A 72 -4.63 -7.41 -12.24
CA VAL A 72 -4.38 -7.77 -10.84
C VAL A 72 -2.89 -7.78 -10.50
N ASN A 73 -2.07 -8.38 -11.37
CA ASN A 73 -0.62 -8.40 -11.15
C ASN A 73 0.02 -7.01 -11.25
N GLN A 74 -0.54 -6.13 -12.07
CA GLN A 74 -0.10 -4.75 -12.16
C GLN A 74 -0.37 -3.99 -10.86
N VAL A 75 -1.59 -4.08 -10.31
CA VAL A 75 -1.95 -3.42 -9.04
C VAL A 75 -1.14 -3.98 -7.86
N GLY A 76 -0.95 -5.30 -7.82
CA GLY A 76 -0.17 -5.96 -6.77
C GLY A 76 1.27 -5.46 -6.65
N ARG A 77 1.84 -4.87 -7.72
CA ARG A 77 3.18 -4.25 -7.66
C ARG A 77 3.22 -3.06 -6.71
N GLY A 78 2.14 -2.29 -6.61
CA GLY A 78 2.06 -1.16 -5.67
C GLY A 78 2.22 -1.57 -4.21
N TYR A 79 1.72 -2.75 -3.84
CA TYR A 79 1.85 -3.30 -2.50
C TYR A 79 3.27 -3.85 -2.25
N ASN A 80 3.70 -4.76 -3.12
CA ASN A 80 4.93 -5.52 -2.89
C ASN A 80 6.20 -4.68 -3.09
N ILE A 81 6.27 -3.88 -4.16
CA ILE A 81 7.47 -3.09 -4.47
C ILE A 81 7.65 -1.96 -3.46
N GLU A 82 6.58 -1.24 -3.15
CA GLU A 82 6.67 -0.09 -2.26
C GLU A 82 7.05 -0.51 -0.83
N SER A 83 6.52 -1.64 -0.34
CA SER A 83 6.91 -2.19 0.97
C SER A 83 8.40 -2.53 1.04
N GLN A 84 8.97 -3.05 -0.06
CA GLN A 84 10.42 -3.33 -0.11
C GLN A 84 11.27 -2.06 -0.14
N HIS A 85 10.79 -0.97 -0.77
CA HIS A 85 11.47 0.32 -0.69
C HIS A 85 11.48 0.87 0.73
N ILE A 86 10.33 0.83 1.42
CA ILE A 86 10.21 1.23 2.83
C ILE A 86 11.17 0.44 3.72
N GLN A 87 11.26 -0.87 3.52
CA GLN A 87 12.23 -1.72 4.23
C GLN A 87 13.68 -1.35 3.89
N HIS A 88 13.98 -1.13 2.62
CA HIS A 88 15.33 -0.77 2.16
C HIS A 88 15.77 0.59 2.69
N GLU A 89 14.86 1.52 2.88
CA GLU A 89 15.07 2.82 3.51
C GLU A 89 15.22 2.70 5.05
N CYS A 90 15.13 1.49 5.60
CA CYS A 90 15.20 1.22 7.04
C CYS A 90 14.14 1.97 7.87
N VAL A 91 12.98 2.26 7.29
CA VAL A 91 11.87 2.94 7.98
C VAL A 91 11.32 2.06 9.10
N ALA A 92 11.13 0.78 8.82
CA ALA A 92 10.73 -0.25 9.77
C ALA A 92 11.20 -1.63 9.30
N ASP A 93 11.23 -2.60 10.21
CA ASP A 93 11.49 -3.99 9.85
C ASP A 93 10.30 -4.61 9.10
N TYR A 94 10.56 -5.65 8.32
CA TYR A 94 9.52 -6.33 7.53
C TYR A 94 8.35 -6.81 8.38
N VAL A 95 8.60 -7.24 9.62
CA VAL A 95 7.56 -7.71 10.56
C VAL A 95 6.62 -6.57 10.94
N ASP A 96 7.16 -5.38 11.21
CA ASP A 96 6.37 -4.22 11.61
C ASP A 96 5.61 -3.62 10.43
N ILE A 97 6.19 -3.65 9.22
CA ILE A 97 5.48 -3.28 7.99
C ILE A 97 4.27 -4.22 7.78
N ASP A 98 4.47 -5.54 7.94
CA ASP A 98 3.40 -6.52 7.83
C ASP A 98 2.31 -6.31 8.90
N ARG A 99 2.68 -6.05 10.16
CA ARG A 99 1.76 -5.73 11.26
C ARG A 99 0.91 -4.49 10.95
N ILE A 100 1.56 -3.40 10.53
CA ILE A 100 0.85 -2.15 10.20
C ILE A 100 -0.15 -2.39 9.06
N LEU A 101 0.26 -3.04 7.99
CA LEU A 101 -0.61 -3.22 6.84
C LEU A 101 -1.73 -4.22 7.10
N ARG A 102 -1.48 -5.25 7.88
CA ARG A 102 -2.51 -6.21 8.27
C ARG A 102 -3.49 -5.60 9.27
N ASP A 103 -2.97 -5.07 10.37
CA ASP A 103 -3.79 -4.70 11.51
C ASP A 103 -4.39 -3.29 11.37
N ALA A 104 -3.64 -2.31 10.81
CA ALA A 104 -4.10 -0.94 10.63
C ALA A 104 -4.83 -0.74 9.30
N ALA A 105 -4.31 -1.27 8.19
CA ALA A 105 -4.89 -1.09 6.86
C ALA A 105 -5.87 -2.20 6.46
N GLY A 106 -6.01 -3.27 7.24
CA GLY A 106 -6.98 -4.33 7.07
C GLY A 106 -6.63 -5.35 5.98
N PHE A 107 -5.40 -5.42 5.51
CA PHE A 107 -4.98 -6.45 4.58
C PHE A 107 -4.98 -7.82 5.27
N ARG A 108 -5.38 -8.86 4.54
CA ARG A 108 -5.39 -10.23 5.07
C ARG A 108 -4.01 -10.76 5.39
N MET A 109 -3.00 -10.34 4.63
CA MET A 109 -1.59 -10.69 4.80
C MET A 109 -0.74 -9.46 4.61
N GLY A 110 0.35 -9.36 5.36
CA GLY A 110 1.39 -8.38 5.11
C GLY A 110 2.12 -8.64 3.78
N PRO A 111 2.81 -7.64 3.21
CA PRO A 111 3.48 -7.77 1.92
C PRO A 111 4.62 -8.81 1.94
N PHE A 112 5.32 -8.95 3.04
CA PHE A 112 6.42 -9.90 3.16
C PHE A 112 5.94 -11.33 3.42
N GLU A 113 4.83 -11.50 4.15
CA GLU A 113 4.09 -12.76 4.24
C GLU A 113 3.59 -13.21 2.86
N LEU A 114 3.07 -12.28 2.08
CA LEU A 114 2.59 -12.54 0.71
C LEU A 114 3.73 -12.90 -0.23
N LEU A 115 4.88 -12.23 -0.16
CA LEU A 115 6.08 -12.55 -0.94
C LEU A 115 6.58 -13.96 -0.64
N ASP A 116 6.61 -14.36 0.63
CA ASP A 116 7.00 -15.71 1.05
C ASP A 116 6.00 -16.78 0.59
N LEU A 117 4.70 -16.47 0.58
CA LEU A 117 3.65 -17.37 0.09
C LEU A 117 3.74 -17.59 -1.42
N THR A 118 3.94 -16.52 -2.19
CA THR A 118 3.98 -16.56 -3.67
C THR A 118 5.32 -17.02 -4.23
N ALA A 119 6.32 -17.08 -3.40
CA ALA A 119 7.71 -17.43 -3.65
C ALA A 119 8.48 -16.44 -4.55
N LEU A 120 9.70 -16.09 -4.12
CA LEU A 120 10.49 -15.04 -4.76
C LEU A 120 10.97 -15.40 -6.17
N ASP A 121 11.21 -16.68 -6.46
CA ASP A 121 11.58 -17.18 -7.81
C ASP A 121 10.42 -17.13 -8.82
N VAL A 122 9.20 -16.91 -8.36
CA VAL A 122 8.04 -16.61 -9.21
C VAL A 122 7.80 -15.10 -9.28
N THR A 123 7.79 -14.45 -8.12
CA THR A 123 7.41 -13.03 -8.00
C THR A 123 8.45 -12.09 -8.60
N HIS A 124 9.75 -12.36 -8.40
CA HIS A 124 10.81 -11.46 -8.89
C HIS A 124 10.90 -11.45 -10.41
N PRO A 125 11.02 -12.60 -11.12
CA PRO A 125 11.03 -12.60 -12.57
C PRO A 125 9.77 -11.99 -13.20
N ALA A 126 8.60 -12.22 -12.60
CA ALA A 126 7.36 -11.60 -13.06
C ALA A 126 7.40 -10.06 -12.90
N THR A 127 8.01 -9.55 -11.82
CA THR A 127 8.19 -8.12 -11.60
C THR A 127 9.15 -7.50 -12.62
N GLU A 128 10.29 -8.15 -12.88
CA GLU A 128 11.24 -7.71 -13.90
C GLU A 128 10.62 -7.70 -15.30
N LEU A 129 9.84 -8.72 -15.63
CA LEU A 129 9.16 -8.82 -16.92
C LEU A 129 8.13 -7.68 -17.11
N ILE A 130 7.30 -7.42 -16.11
CA ILE A 130 6.32 -6.31 -16.13
C ILE A 130 7.06 -4.97 -16.29
N TYR A 131 8.11 -4.75 -15.51
CA TYR A 131 8.93 -3.53 -15.58
C TYR A 131 9.51 -3.30 -16.98
N ASN A 132 10.09 -4.33 -17.57
CA ASN A 132 10.67 -4.25 -18.91
C ASN A 132 9.61 -4.05 -20.00
N GLN A 133 8.45 -4.70 -19.89
CA GLN A 133 7.33 -4.52 -20.83
C GLN A 133 6.72 -3.11 -20.77
N PHE A 134 6.80 -2.43 -19.62
CA PHE A 134 6.43 -1.02 -19.47
C PHE A 134 7.57 -0.05 -19.88
N TYR A 135 8.58 -0.53 -20.58
CA TYR A 135 9.75 0.28 -20.96
C TYR A 135 10.37 0.99 -19.76
N GLN A 136 10.49 0.26 -18.66
CA GLN A 136 11.13 0.73 -17.42
C GLN A 136 10.36 1.86 -16.69
N GLU A 137 9.04 1.84 -16.74
CA GLU A 137 8.22 2.75 -15.92
C GLU A 137 8.60 2.63 -14.43
N ALA A 138 8.97 3.75 -13.81
CA ALA A 138 9.53 3.80 -12.47
C ALA A 138 8.63 3.17 -11.39
N ARG A 139 7.30 3.20 -11.57
CA ARG A 139 6.33 2.59 -10.63
C ARG A 139 6.51 1.10 -10.45
N TYR A 140 7.03 0.42 -11.47
CA TYR A 140 7.20 -1.05 -11.49
C TYR A 140 8.64 -1.49 -11.31
N ARG A 141 9.57 -0.56 -10.98
CA ARG A 141 11.00 -0.85 -10.80
C ARG A 141 11.19 -1.86 -9.67
N PRO A 142 11.79 -3.03 -9.96
CA PRO A 142 12.08 -4.05 -8.96
C PRO A 142 13.02 -3.53 -7.87
N SER A 143 12.89 -4.09 -6.67
CA SER A 143 13.80 -3.80 -5.57
C SER A 143 15.02 -4.73 -5.60
N SER A 144 16.22 -4.17 -5.36
CA SER A 144 17.45 -4.94 -5.21
C SER A 144 17.43 -5.90 -4.00
N VAL A 145 16.63 -5.57 -2.97
CA VAL A 145 16.46 -6.41 -1.77
C VAL A 145 15.85 -7.77 -2.14
N MET A 146 14.85 -7.78 -3.03
CA MET A 146 14.23 -9.03 -3.47
C MET A 146 15.20 -9.89 -4.27
N ARG A 147 16.00 -9.28 -5.15
CA ARG A 147 16.99 -9.98 -5.95
C ARG A 147 18.05 -10.66 -5.06
N ALA A 148 18.60 -9.95 -4.08
CA ALA A 148 19.59 -10.51 -3.18
C ALA A 148 19.07 -11.73 -2.40
N ARG A 149 17.80 -11.70 -1.97
CA ARG A 149 17.13 -12.83 -1.31
C ARG A 149 16.94 -14.01 -2.25
N LEU A 150 16.53 -13.75 -3.48
CA LEU A 150 16.40 -14.80 -4.52
C LEU A 150 17.73 -15.49 -4.78
N GLU A 151 18.82 -14.73 -4.96
CA GLU A 151 20.17 -15.25 -5.18
C GLU A 151 20.69 -16.05 -3.97
N ALA A 152 20.28 -15.68 -2.75
CA ALA A 152 20.59 -16.40 -1.52
C ALA A 152 19.73 -17.67 -1.32
N GLY A 153 18.82 -18.00 -2.22
CA GLY A 153 17.92 -19.16 -2.09
C GLY A 153 16.84 -18.98 -1.02
N MET A 154 16.59 -17.77 -0.53
CA MET A 154 15.55 -17.45 0.45
C MET A 154 14.21 -17.25 -0.27
N LEU A 155 13.64 -18.35 -0.78
CA LEU A 155 12.52 -18.29 -1.72
C LEU A 155 11.15 -18.18 -1.05
N GLY A 156 11.08 -18.26 0.27
CA GLY A 156 9.84 -18.19 1.04
C GLY A 156 9.42 -19.55 1.62
N ARG A 157 8.13 -19.68 1.89
CA ARG A 157 7.53 -20.82 2.58
C ARG A 157 7.87 -22.19 1.96
N LYS A 158 7.97 -22.28 0.65
CA LYS A 158 8.23 -23.55 -0.05
C LYS A 158 9.60 -24.18 0.25
N VAL A 159 10.57 -23.37 0.69
CA VAL A 159 11.92 -23.82 1.07
C VAL A 159 12.18 -23.68 2.57
N GLY A 160 11.15 -23.34 3.36
CA GLY A 160 11.26 -23.14 4.80
C GLY A 160 11.88 -21.80 5.21
N ARG A 161 12.30 -20.94 4.28
CA ARG A 161 12.95 -19.66 4.56
C ARG A 161 12.73 -18.64 3.45
N GLY A 162 12.28 -17.46 3.87
CA GLY A 162 12.14 -16.28 3.03
C GLY A 162 12.45 -15.03 3.85
N TYR A 163 11.49 -14.09 3.92
CA TYR A 163 11.51 -13.04 4.93
C TYR A 163 11.36 -13.64 6.32
N TYR A 164 10.45 -14.61 6.44
CA TYR A 164 10.25 -15.39 7.67
C TYR A 164 10.93 -16.76 7.59
N VAL A 165 11.06 -17.39 8.75
CA VAL A 165 11.42 -18.80 8.91
C VAL A 165 10.13 -19.60 9.04
N TYR A 166 10.11 -20.80 8.47
CA TYR A 166 8.97 -21.72 8.50
C TYR A 166 9.42 -23.08 9.03
N GLU A 167 8.78 -23.54 10.10
CA GLU A 167 8.98 -24.88 10.70
C GLU A 167 7.69 -25.66 10.57
N ASP A 168 7.76 -26.86 10.05
CA ASP A 168 6.60 -27.72 9.76
C ASP A 168 5.49 -26.99 8.96
N GLY A 169 5.90 -26.11 8.05
CA GLY A 169 5.01 -25.27 7.23
C GLY A 169 4.33 -24.11 7.97
N LYS A 170 4.65 -23.89 9.24
CA LYS A 170 4.14 -22.77 10.04
C LYS A 170 5.18 -21.65 10.08
N GLN A 171 4.70 -20.43 9.90
CA GLN A 171 5.51 -19.22 10.01
C GLN A 171 5.91 -18.96 11.45
N ILE A 172 7.20 -18.73 11.67
CA ILE A 172 7.72 -18.24 12.95
C ILE A 172 7.67 -16.71 12.91
N VAL A 173 6.72 -16.15 13.66
CA VAL A 173 6.55 -14.69 13.78
C VAL A 173 7.32 -14.20 15.01
N PRO A 174 8.25 -13.24 14.86
CA PRO A 174 8.92 -12.63 16.01
C PRO A 174 7.91 -12.03 17.00
N GLU A 175 8.16 -12.22 18.28
CA GLU A 175 7.35 -11.63 19.33
C GLU A 175 7.41 -10.10 19.27
N GLU A 176 6.28 -9.45 19.54
CA GLU A 176 6.21 -7.99 19.60
C GLU A 176 6.64 -7.52 20.98
N ALA A 177 7.59 -6.58 21.05
CA ALA A 177 8.02 -6.03 22.32
C ALA A 177 6.88 -5.25 22.99
N SER A 178 6.77 -5.37 24.32
CA SER A 178 5.81 -4.60 25.10
C SER A 178 6.09 -3.10 25.00
N ALA A 179 5.04 -2.29 24.90
CA ALA A 179 5.18 -0.84 24.92
C ALA A 179 5.76 -0.38 26.27
N PRO A 180 6.60 0.66 26.30
CA PRO A 180 7.07 1.31 27.52
C PRO A 180 5.90 1.87 28.34
N SER A 181 6.14 2.13 29.62
CA SER A 181 5.16 2.86 30.43
C SER A 181 5.11 4.34 30.04
N TYR A 182 3.91 4.90 29.96
CA TYR A 182 3.73 6.34 29.79
C TYR A 182 4.18 7.10 31.04
N ASP A 183 4.97 8.15 30.87
CA ASP A 183 5.56 8.91 31.99
C ASP A 183 4.66 10.03 32.55
N GLY A 184 3.47 10.26 31.95
CA GLY A 184 2.48 11.23 32.44
C GLY A 184 2.74 12.67 32.03
N ARG A 185 3.72 12.98 31.15
CA ARG A 185 3.97 14.34 30.65
C ARG A 185 2.78 14.87 29.83
N PRO A 186 2.49 16.19 29.85
CA PRO A 186 1.42 16.75 29.03
C PRO A 186 1.68 16.53 27.53
N VAL A 187 0.62 16.51 26.73
CA VAL A 187 0.66 16.26 25.29
C VAL A 187 0.06 17.47 24.57
N TRP A 188 0.88 18.13 23.80
CA TRP A 188 0.45 19.17 22.87
C TRP A 188 0.27 18.57 21.48
N ILE A 189 -0.86 18.90 20.84
CA ILE A 189 -1.16 18.38 19.49
C ILE A 189 -1.24 19.57 18.54
N SER A 190 -0.51 19.49 17.42
CA SER A 190 -0.56 20.53 16.38
C SER A 190 -1.95 20.65 15.77
N LYS A 191 -2.43 21.89 15.59
CA LYS A 191 -3.70 22.20 14.95
C LYS A 191 -3.59 22.39 13.43
N ALA A 192 -2.42 22.12 12.84
CA ALA A 192 -2.19 22.30 11.41
C ALA A 192 -3.09 21.40 10.53
N GLU A 193 -3.43 20.19 11.01
CA GLU A 193 -4.41 19.27 10.40
C GLU A 193 -5.57 19.12 11.39
N ALA A 194 -6.64 19.90 11.21
CA ALA A 194 -7.73 19.99 12.18
C ALA A 194 -8.42 18.63 12.46
N GLU A 195 -8.75 17.88 11.43
CA GLU A 195 -9.37 16.56 11.58
C GLU A 195 -8.44 15.56 12.29
N GLY A 196 -7.15 15.59 11.95
CA GLY A 196 -6.13 14.75 12.62
C GLY A 196 -5.96 15.14 14.08
N HIS A 197 -5.93 16.45 14.39
CA HIS A 197 -5.89 16.97 15.75
C HIS A 197 -7.04 16.43 16.59
N ASP A 198 -8.28 16.57 16.11
CA ASP A 198 -9.47 16.19 16.87
C ASP A 198 -9.50 14.68 17.17
N LYS A 199 -9.24 13.85 16.16
CA LYS A 199 -9.12 12.39 16.31
C LYS A 199 -8.04 12.02 17.32
N LEU A 200 -6.86 12.62 17.22
CA LEU A 200 -5.75 12.31 18.11
C LEU A 200 -6.01 12.80 19.55
N ALA A 201 -6.68 13.96 19.72
CA ALA A 201 -7.06 14.44 21.03
C ALA A 201 -8.05 13.51 21.76
N GLU A 202 -8.96 12.88 21.02
CA GLU A 202 -9.85 11.84 21.59
C GLU A 202 -9.05 10.61 22.03
N ILE A 203 -8.10 10.15 21.21
CA ILE A 203 -7.23 9.01 21.55
C ILE A 203 -6.38 9.31 22.80
N VAL A 204 -5.75 10.49 22.86
CA VAL A 204 -4.93 10.89 24.01
C VAL A 204 -5.75 10.87 25.28
N ARG A 205 -7.01 11.36 25.26
CA ARG A 205 -7.90 11.28 26.43
C ARG A 205 -8.29 9.83 26.79
N ALA A 206 -8.59 9.02 25.78
CA ALA A 206 -8.92 7.59 25.99
C ALA A 206 -7.75 6.79 26.57
N CYS A 207 -6.53 7.22 26.31
CA CYS A 207 -5.28 6.65 26.84
C CYS A 207 -4.83 7.29 28.18
N ASP A 208 -5.72 8.01 28.88
CA ASP A 208 -5.43 8.72 30.14
C ASP A 208 -4.33 9.81 30.00
N GLY A 209 -4.10 10.31 28.80
CA GLY A 209 -3.14 11.38 28.53
C GLY A 209 -3.72 12.77 28.90
N LYS A 210 -2.87 13.64 29.43
CA LYS A 210 -3.23 15.02 29.75
C LYS A 210 -2.92 15.95 28.60
N LEU A 211 -3.94 16.56 27.98
CA LEU A 211 -3.74 17.55 26.91
C LEU A 211 -3.15 18.86 27.44
N ASP A 212 -2.14 19.34 26.75
CA ASP A 212 -1.66 20.71 26.81
C ASP A 212 -2.45 21.53 25.78
N THR A 213 -3.28 22.44 26.27
CA THR A 213 -4.19 23.24 25.43
C THR A 213 -3.62 24.62 25.04
N GLY A 214 -2.35 24.88 25.36
CA GLY A 214 -1.65 26.10 24.98
C GLY A 214 -1.61 26.34 23.48
N ASP A 215 -1.43 27.60 23.06
CA ASP A 215 -1.24 27.91 21.63
C ASP A 215 0.11 27.41 21.09
N THR A 216 1.07 27.21 21.97
CA THR A 216 2.38 26.61 21.72
C THR A 216 2.65 25.53 22.74
N PRO A 217 3.47 24.50 22.40
CA PRO A 217 3.78 23.44 23.35
C PRO A 217 4.50 23.95 24.59
N GLY A 218 4.07 23.51 25.76
CA GLY A 218 4.76 23.74 27.02
C GLY A 218 6.16 23.14 27.03
N ALA A 219 7.03 23.61 27.93
CA ALA A 219 8.44 23.21 27.98
C ALA A 219 8.65 21.69 28.13
N ASN A 220 7.75 21.02 28.86
CA ASN A 220 7.83 19.57 29.11
C ASN A 220 6.79 18.76 28.32
N SER A 221 6.04 19.40 27.42
CA SER A 221 4.99 18.70 26.68
C SER A 221 5.59 17.85 25.56
N LEU A 222 5.07 16.63 25.43
CA LEU A 222 5.23 15.84 24.23
C LEU A 222 4.54 16.56 23.07
N ILE A 223 5.16 16.61 21.91
CA ILE A 223 4.61 17.27 20.71
C ILE A 223 4.16 16.22 19.73
N LEU A 224 2.85 16.15 19.48
CA LEU A 224 2.30 15.23 18.48
C LEU A 224 1.79 16.01 17.26
N VAL A 225 2.08 15.51 16.08
CA VAL A 225 1.63 16.04 14.79
C VAL A 225 0.97 14.94 13.97
N THR A 226 0.10 15.32 13.04
CA THR A 226 -0.68 14.40 12.21
C THR A 226 -0.53 14.71 10.72
N PRO A 227 0.71 14.69 10.17
CA PRO A 227 0.95 15.13 8.80
C PRO A 227 0.28 14.19 7.78
N ILE A 228 -0.16 14.76 6.66
CA ILE A 228 -0.68 14.02 5.51
C ILE A 228 0.37 14.09 4.39
N GLY A 229 1.06 12.98 4.18
CA GLY A 229 2.08 12.83 3.14
C GLY A 229 3.47 13.35 3.50
N GLU A 230 3.62 14.23 4.48
CA GLU A 230 4.94 14.76 4.90
C GLU A 230 5.61 13.82 5.93
N ASP A 231 6.93 13.94 6.06
CA ASP A 231 7.72 13.39 7.15
C ASP A 231 7.76 14.34 8.36
N ILE A 232 8.29 13.87 9.49
CA ILE A 232 8.34 14.65 10.73
C ILE A 232 9.42 15.72 10.69
N SER A 233 10.54 15.46 10.04
CA SER A 233 11.60 16.47 9.88
C SER A 233 11.11 17.68 9.07
N THR A 234 10.43 17.46 7.96
CA THR A 234 9.81 18.52 7.14
C THR A 234 8.75 19.27 7.94
N THR A 235 7.89 18.53 8.68
CA THR A 235 6.83 19.12 9.50
C THR A 235 7.39 19.96 10.64
N ALA A 236 8.46 19.51 11.33
CA ALA A 236 9.11 20.25 12.39
C ALA A 236 9.68 21.58 11.89
N ALA A 237 10.39 21.54 10.76
CA ALA A 237 10.97 22.73 10.15
C ALA A 237 9.89 23.72 9.70
N ALA A 238 8.81 23.25 9.09
CA ALA A 238 7.71 24.08 8.59
C ALA A 238 6.91 24.77 9.73
N GLN A 239 6.75 24.09 10.88
CA GLN A 239 5.99 24.62 12.02
C GLN A 239 6.87 25.25 13.09
N GLY A 240 8.20 25.20 12.98
CA GLY A 240 9.13 25.75 13.98
C GLY A 240 9.02 25.03 15.34
N LEU A 241 8.73 23.74 15.34
CA LEU A 241 8.57 22.90 16.53
C LEU A 241 9.87 22.24 16.94
N ASP A 242 10.01 21.96 18.25
CA ASP A 242 11.18 21.27 18.80
C ASP A 242 11.20 19.79 18.37
N PRO A 243 12.13 19.36 17.48
CA PRO A 243 12.15 18.01 16.95
C PRO A 243 12.53 16.95 18.00
N ALA A 244 13.18 17.31 19.09
CA ALA A 244 13.59 16.38 20.14
C ALA A 244 12.39 15.74 20.86
N ARG A 245 11.29 16.51 20.98
CA ARG A 245 10.05 16.08 21.65
C ARG A 245 8.92 15.79 20.68
N MET A 246 9.18 15.85 19.38
CA MET A 246 8.14 15.77 18.35
C MET A 246 8.06 14.37 17.73
N LEU A 247 6.82 13.87 17.61
CA LEU A 247 6.49 12.63 16.91
C LEU A 247 5.24 12.82 16.04
N GLY A 248 5.16 12.03 14.97
CA GLY A 248 3.99 11.95 14.10
C GLY A 248 3.10 10.77 14.42
N VAL A 249 1.79 10.96 14.24
CA VAL A 249 0.81 9.88 14.38
C VAL A 249 -0.02 9.82 13.09
N ASP A 250 -0.12 8.62 12.48
CA ASP A 250 -0.97 8.42 11.32
C ASP A 250 -2.45 8.41 11.75
N THR A 251 -3.18 9.46 11.38
CA THR A 251 -4.62 9.60 11.68
C THR A 251 -5.53 9.25 10.51
N LEU A 252 -4.96 8.86 9.37
CA LEU A 252 -5.70 8.38 8.21
C LEU A 252 -5.86 6.85 8.19
N VAL A 253 -4.89 6.13 8.79
CA VAL A 253 -4.86 4.66 8.73
C VAL A 253 -4.67 4.09 10.15
N GLY A 254 -5.60 3.26 10.59
CA GLY A 254 -5.39 2.32 11.68
C GLY A 254 -5.60 2.78 13.12
N LEU A 255 -6.03 4.01 13.40
CA LEU A 255 -6.14 4.54 14.78
C LEU A 255 -6.85 3.61 15.78
N ALA A 256 -7.84 2.84 15.35
CA ALA A 256 -8.65 1.99 16.22
C ALA A 256 -8.10 0.57 16.42
N THR A 257 -7.18 0.14 15.57
CA THR A 257 -6.73 -1.26 15.52
C THR A 257 -5.23 -1.44 15.73
N ARG A 258 -4.42 -0.54 15.17
CA ARG A 258 -2.98 -0.40 15.38
C ARG A 258 -2.57 1.01 15.00
N ARG A 259 -1.88 1.70 15.88
CA ARG A 259 -1.40 3.06 15.66
C ARG A 259 0.01 3.05 15.10
N THR A 260 0.31 3.96 14.18
CA THR A 260 1.67 4.16 13.66
C THR A 260 2.21 5.47 14.19
N VAL A 261 3.34 5.39 14.90
CA VAL A 261 4.04 6.53 15.51
C VAL A 261 5.36 6.73 14.78
N MET A 262 5.62 7.91 14.26
CA MET A 262 6.83 8.21 13.48
C MET A 262 7.74 9.14 14.25
N THR A 263 9.01 8.76 14.39
CA THR A 263 10.08 9.58 14.97
C THR A 263 10.74 10.44 13.89
N ASN A 264 11.65 11.33 14.29
CA ASN A 264 12.60 12.02 13.40
C ASN A 264 14.03 11.78 13.91
N PRO A 265 15.08 12.15 13.16
CA PRO A 265 16.46 11.91 13.57
C PRO A 265 16.91 12.56 14.89
N ALA A 266 16.20 13.58 15.35
CA ALA A 266 16.49 14.30 16.60
C ALA A 266 15.61 13.83 17.77
N THR A 267 14.61 12.98 17.54
CA THR A 267 13.68 12.53 18.59
C THR A 267 14.43 11.86 19.73
N GLU A 268 14.29 12.36 20.95
CA GLU A 268 14.87 11.77 22.17
C GLU A 268 14.17 10.45 22.53
N ALA A 269 14.94 9.53 23.12
CA ALA A 269 14.45 8.21 23.51
C ALA A 269 13.26 8.29 24.47
N GLU A 270 13.33 9.21 25.44
CA GLU A 270 12.28 9.44 26.43
C GLU A 270 10.98 9.93 25.77
N SER A 271 11.09 10.78 24.74
CA SER A 271 9.93 11.29 24.00
C SER A 271 9.29 10.19 23.13
N ARG A 272 10.12 9.37 22.49
CA ARG A 272 9.66 8.19 21.75
C ARG A 272 8.92 7.21 22.66
N ASP A 273 9.52 6.89 23.80
CA ASP A 273 8.99 5.91 24.74
C ASP A 273 7.70 6.42 25.41
N ALA A 274 7.64 7.72 25.74
CA ALA A 274 6.41 8.35 26.26
C ALA A 274 5.27 8.32 25.21
N ALA A 275 5.54 8.62 23.95
CA ALA A 275 4.53 8.56 22.89
C ALA A 275 4.06 7.12 22.64
N HIS A 276 4.98 6.16 22.59
CA HIS A 276 4.67 4.74 22.40
C HIS A 276 3.82 4.22 23.57
N GLY A 277 4.25 4.50 24.81
CA GLY A 277 3.51 4.09 26.01
C GLY A 277 2.11 4.71 26.09
N LEU A 278 2.00 6.03 25.87
CA LEU A 278 0.72 6.71 25.83
C LEU A 278 -0.22 6.05 24.80
N LEU A 279 0.24 5.97 23.56
CA LEU A 279 -0.60 5.51 22.44
C LEU A 279 -0.86 4.01 22.43
N SER A 280 -0.39 3.28 23.42
CA SER A 280 -0.71 1.87 23.68
C SER A 280 -1.47 1.64 24.99
N ASN A 281 -1.76 2.70 25.76
CA ASN A 281 -2.26 2.58 27.13
C ASN A 281 -3.72 2.06 27.23
N ASP A 282 -4.49 2.19 26.15
CA ASP A 282 -5.86 1.65 26.05
C ASP A 282 -5.92 0.22 25.49
N GLY A 283 -4.76 -0.42 25.31
CA GLY A 283 -4.64 -1.79 24.78
C GLY A 283 -4.60 -1.89 23.26
N VAL A 284 -4.73 -0.78 22.52
CA VAL A 284 -4.50 -0.75 21.08
C VAL A 284 -2.98 -0.67 20.81
N PRO A 285 -2.37 -1.64 20.10
CA PRO A 285 -0.94 -1.62 19.88
C PRO A 285 -0.51 -0.43 19.04
N ALA A 286 0.66 0.14 19.36
CA ALA A 286 1.31 1.15 18.57
C ALA A 286 2.65 0.65 18.04
N THR A 287 2.96 0.94 16.78
CA THR A 287 4.24 0.60 16.15
C THR A 287 5.02 1.88 15.89
N VAL A 288 6.25 1.92 16.38
CA VAL A 288 7.15 3.06 16.17
C VAL A 288 7.98 2.82 14.92
N ILE A 289 7.96 3.79 14.01
CA ILE A 289 8.72 3.79 12.75
C ILE A 289 9.68 4.97 12.68
N ARG A 290 10.69 4.87 11.82
CA ARG A 290 11.58 6.00 11.52
C ARG A 290 10.92 6.98 10.56
N ASP A 291 11.56 8.15 10.43
CA ASP A 291 11.09 9.25 9.58
C ASP A 291 10.95 8.84 8.12
N CYS A 292 9.77 9.07 7.57
CA CYS A 292 9.52 8.89 6.15
C CYS A 292 8.27 9.66 5.70
N PRO A 293 8.24 10.22 4.50
CA PRO A 293 7.03 10.87 4.01
C PRO A 293 5.91 9.85 3.80
N GLY A 294 4.71 10.21 4.27
CA GLY A 294 3.49 9.43 4.08
C GLY A 294 3.35 8.19 4.97
N PHE A 295 4.07 8.08 6.07
CA PHE A 295 4.03 6.89 6.91
C PHE A 295 4.15 5.59 6.07
N ILE A 296 3.76 4.45 6.62
CA ILE A 296 3.69 3.19 5.85
C ILE A 296 2.33 3.04 5.18
N GLY A 297 1.25 3.25 5.95
CA GLY A 297 -0.12 3.06 5.49
C GLY A 297 -0.52 4.03 4.38
N GLN A 298 -0.33 5.33 4.60
CA GLN A 298 -0.64 6.38 3.62
C GLN A 298 0.13 6.16 2.31
N ARG A 299 1.44 5.89 2.38
CA ARG A 299 2.33 5.72 1.24
C ARG A 299 1.90 4.52 0.38
N ILE A 300 1.70 3.35 0.98
CA ILE A 300 1.37 2.12 0.24
C ILE A 300 -0.04 2.20 -0.36
N ILE A 301 -1.04 2.63 0.42
CA ILE A 301 -2.42 2.73 -0.08
C ILE A 301 -2.50 3.76 -1.22
N SER A 302 -1.78 4.88 -1.12
CA SER A 302 -1.75 5.89 -2.18
C SER A 302 -1.08 5.36 -3.45
N MET A 303 -0.04 4.53 -3.34
CA MET A 303 0.58 3.89 -4.51
C MET A 303 -0.36 2.87 -5.17
N ILE A 304 -1.07 2.06 -4.40
CA ILE A 304 -2.10 1.13 -4.91
C ILE A 304 -3.18 1.91 -5.66
N CYS A 305 -3.72 2.97 -5.04
CA CYS A 305 -4.72 3.84 -5.63
C CYS A 305 -4.22 4.47 -6.94
N ASN A 306 -2.99 5.00 -6.95
CA ASN A 306 -2.40 5.66 -8.11
C ASN A 306 -2.25 4.70 -9.31
N ILE A 307 -1.87 3.44 -9.06
CA ILE A 307 -1.80 2.41 -10.11
C ILE A 307 -3.20 2.08 -10.63
N GLY A 308 -4.19 1.90 -9.76
CA GLY A 308 -5.59 1.68 -10.18
C GLY A 308 -6.12 2.82 -11.04
N CYS A 309 -5.86 4.07 -10.63
CA CYS A 309 -6.19 5.27 -11.41
C CYS A 309 -5.47 5.33 -12.76
N GLN A 310 -4.23 4.84 -12.85
CA GLN A 310 -3.51 4.75 -14.13
C GLN A 310 -4.13 3.70 -15.06
N ILE A 311 -4.55 2.56 -14.53
CA ILE A 311 -5.24 1.51 -15.29
C ILE A 311 -6.56 2.05 -15.86
N ALA A 312 -7.33 2.79 -15.05
CA ALA A 312 -8.54 3.47 -15.49
C ALA A 312 -8.23 4.53 -16.58
N GLN A 313 -7.17 5.34 -16.40
CA GLN A 313 -6.72 6.33 -17.38
C GLN A 313 -6.37 5.72 -18.75
N PHE A 314 -5.78 4.53 -18.75
CA PHE A 314 -5.43 3.82 -19.98
C PHE A 314 -6.59 3.05 -20.60
N GLY A 315 -7.74 2.99 -19.91
CA GLY A 315 -8.89 2.22 -20.34
C GLY A 315 -8.60 0.73 -20.47
N THR A 316 -7.69 0.20 -19.63
CA THR A 316 -7.36 -1.23 -19.59
C THR A 316 -8.51 -2.05 -19.06
N ALA A 317 -9.24 -1.52 -18.07
CA ALA A 317 -10.49 -2.05 -17.53
C ALA A 317 -11.39 -0.92 -17.04
N THR A 318 -12.66 -1.21 -16.78
CA THR A 318 -13.58 -0.25 -16.16
C THR A 318 -13.23 -0.01 -14.68
N PRO A 319 -13.52 1.17 -14.11
CA PRO A 319 -13.33 1.43 -12.69
C PRO A 319 -13.90 0.35 -11.77
N ASP A 320 -15.12 -0.11 -12.02
CA ASP A 320 -15.78 -1.15 -11.23
C ASP A 320 -15.07 -2.50 -11.35
N ASP A 321 -14.63 -2.87 -12.56
CA ASP A 321 -13.89 -4.12 -12.78
C ASP A 321 -12.48 -4.07 -12.17
N ILE A 322 -11.84 -2.90 -12.12
CA ILE A 322 -10.54 -2.70 -11.43
C ILE A 322 -10.68 -3.07 -9.96
N ASP A 323 -11.63 -2.47 -9.27
CA ASP A 323 -11.82 -2.72 -7.84
C ASP A 323 -12.27 -4.16 -7.57
N LYS A 324 -13.23 -4.65 -8.33
CA LYS A 324 -13.72 -6.04 -8.24
C LYS A 324 -12.61 -7.06 -8.42
N ALA A 325 -11.77 -6.89 -9.44
CA ALA A 325 -10.68 -7.81 -9.74
C ALA A 325 -9.64 -7.85 -8.62
N VAL A 326 -9.29 -6.71 -8.05
CA VAL A 326 -8.27 -6.64 -7.00
C VAL A 326 -8.79 -7.24 -5.69
N VAL A 327 -10.03 -6.94 -5.31
CA VAL A 327 -10.65 -7.55 -4.12
C VAL A 327 -10.72 -9.07 -4.26
N LEU A 328 -11.15 -9.59 -5.41
CA LEU A 328 -11.30 -11.03 -5.62
C LEU A 328 -9.97 -11.76 -5.92
N GLY A 329 -9.01 -11.08 -6.55
CA GLY A 329 -7.75 -11.69 -6.99
C GLY A 329 -6.62 -11.58 -5.97
N LEU A 330 -6.59 -10.51 -5.16
CA LEU A 330 -5.55 -10.28 -4.15
C LEU A 330 -6.08 -10.37 -2.72
N ASN A 331 -7.39 -10.54 -2.53
CA ASN A 331 -8.04 -10.49 -1.21
C ASN A 331 -7.75 -9.16 -0.46
N TYR A 332 -7.65 -8.05 -1.19
CA TYR A 332 -7.52 -6.75 -0.56
C TYR A 332 -8.84 -6.35 0.12
N PRO A 333 -8.79 -5.59 1.24
CA PRO A 333 -10.01 -5.15 1.94
C PRO A 333 -10.84 -4.18 1.11
N ASN A 334 -10.20 -3.43 0.22
CA ASN A 334 -10.83 -2.54 -0.76
C ASN A 334 -10.10 -2.63 -2.10
N GLY A 335 -10.80 -2.31 -3.18
CA GLY A 335 -10.17 -2.09 -4.46
C GLY A 335 -9.37 -0.78 -4.50
N PRO A 336 -8.51 -0.58 -5.51
CA PRO A 336 -7.62 0.58 -5.59
C PRO A 336 -8.33 1.93 -5.56
N LEU A 337 -9.44 2.06 -6.31
CA LEU A 337 -10.18 3.30 -6.38
C LEU A 337 -10.99 3.51 -5.09
N LYS A 338 -11.56 2.44 -4.52
CA LYS A 338 -12.26 2.51 -3.24
C LYS A 338 -11.34 2.92 -2.09
N PHE A 339 -10.10 2.46 -2.08
CA PHE A 339 -9.10 2.96 -1.14
C PHE A 339 -8.92 4.48 -1.26
N GLY A 340 -8.85 5.00 -2.48
CA GLY A 340 -8.76 6.43 -2.73
C GLY A 340 -9.99 7.21 -2.28
N GLU A 341 -11.20 6.63 -2.41
CA GLU A 341 -12.42 7.23 -1.86
C GLU A 341 -12.43 7.26 -0.33
N VAL A 342 -11.94 6.17 0.31
CA VAL A 342 -11.91 6.05 1.78
C VAL A 342 -10.89 7.03 2.39
N LEU A 343 -9.70 7.15 1.81
CA LEU A 343 -8.70 8.13 2.27
C LEU A 343 -9.08 9.56 1.89
N GLY A 344 -9.93 9.72 0.87
CA GLY A 344 -10.20 10.97 0.18
C GLY A 344 -9.22 11.19 -0.98
N ALA A 345 -9.74 11.35 -2.20
CA ALA A 345 -8.91 11.55 -3.40
C ALA A 345 -7.94 12.74 -3.27
N SER A 346 -8.35 13.81 -2.58
CA SER A 346 -7.51 14.97 -2.30
C SER A 346 -6.34 14.64 -1.36
N ASN A 347 -6.57 13.81 -0.35
CA ASN A 347 -5.50 13.35 0.56
C ASN A 347 -4.52 12.44 -0.19
N VAL A 348 -5.01 11.51 -1.01
CA VAL A 348 -4.14 10.67 -1.86
C VAL A 348 -3.28 11.53 -2.79
N LEU A 349 -3.84 12.58 -3.39
CA LEU A 349 -3.09 13.51 -4.21
C LEU A 349 -2.02 14.26 -3.39
N ARG A 350 -2.36 14.78 -2.20
CA ARG A 350 -1.41 15.44 -1.29
C ARG A 350 -0.26 14.51 -0.92
N ILE A 351 -0.57 13.26 -0.56
CA ILE A 351 0.44 12.24 -0.20
C ILE A 351 1.40 12.00 -1.36
N LEU A 352 0.89 11.77 -2.56
CA LEU A 352 1.74 11.52 -3.74
C LEU A 352 2.56 12.73 -4.16
N ASP A 353 2.00 13.94 -4.08
CA ASP A 353 2.72 15.19 -4.38
C ASP A 353 3.83 15.45 -3.34
N ALA A 354 3.61 15.12 -2.06
CA ALA A 354 4.63 15.21 -1.00
C ALA A 354 5.75 14.18 -1.23
N LEU A 355 5.40 12.93 -1.49
CA LEU A 355 6.37 11.87 -1.85
C LEU A 355 7.20 12.24 -3.08
N TYR A 356 6.54 12.75 -4.13
CA TYR A 356 7.23 13.17 -5.34
C TYR A 356 8.18 14.34 -5.09
N ARG A 357 7.76 15.32 -4.31
CA ARG A 357 8.59 16.48 -3.93
C ARG A 357 9.81 16.05 -3.09
N PHE A 358 9.62 15.12 -2.16
CA PHE A 358 10.67 14.65 -1.26
C PHE A 358 11.71 13.80 -1.97
N TYR A 359 11.27 12.79 -2.74
CA TYR A 359 12.17 11.83 -3.38
C TYR A 359 12.66 12.25 -4.77
N GLY A 360 11.93 13.12 -5.47
CA GLY A 360 12.17 13.42 -6.89
C GLY A 360 12.01 12.21 -7.80
N ASP A 361 11.47 11.09 -7.29
CA ASP A 361 11.32 9.86 -8.07
C ASP A 361 9.96 9.86 -8.82
N PRO A 362 9.97 9.73 -10.16
CA PRO A 362 8.76 9.74 -10.96
C PRO A 362 7.78 8.60 -10.65
N ARG A 363 8.16 7.60 -9.84
CA ARG A 363 7.24 6.56 -9.35
C ARG A 363 6.04 7.14 -8.60
N TYR A 364 6.25 8.26 -7.88
CA TYR A 364 5.21 8.93 -7.07
C TYR A 364 4.37 9.93 -7.88
N ARG A 365 4.67 10.14 -9.15
CA ARG A 365 3.89 11.01 -10.03
C ARG A 365 2.41 10.64 -9.99
N PRO A 366 1.49 11.53 -9.55
CA PRO A 366 0.06 11.24 -9.59
C PRO A 366 -0.42 11.00 -11.01
N SER A 367 -1.30 10.01 -11.19
CA SER A 367 -1.93 9.79 -12.50
C SER A 367 -2.84 10.97 -12.86
N PRO A 368 -3.00 11.29 -14.18
CA PRO A 368 -3.95 12.33 -14.58
C PRO A 368 -5.39 12.04 -14.13
N TRP A 369 -5.78 10.77 -14.08
CA TRP A 369 -7.10 10.35 -13.59
C TRP A 369 -7.34 10.79 -12.16
N LEU A 370 -6.41 10.48 -11.24
CA LEU A 370 -6.48 10.90 -9.84
C LEU A 370 -6.45 12.42 -9.70
N ARG A 371 -5.46 13.07 -10.33
CA ARG A 371 -5.26 14.53 -10.19
C ARG A 371 -6.50 15.32 -10.59
N ARG A 372 -7.08 15.03 -11.76
CA ARG A 372 -8.26 15.74 -12.24
C ARG A 372 -9.46 15.56 -11.32
N ARG A 373 -9.71 14.31 -10.87
CA ARG A 373 -10.85 14.01 -10.00
C ARG A 373 -10.70 14.60 -8.61
N ALA A 374 -9.52 14.52 -8.03
CA ALA A 374 -9.21 15.17 -6.76
C ALA A 374 -9.41 16.70 -6.82
N MET A 375 -8.91 17.36 -7.88
CA MET A 375 -9.05 18.82 -8.06
C MET A 375 -10.50 19.26 -8.27
N LEU A 376 -11.34 18.43 -8.88
CA LEU A 376 -12.74 18.73 -9.18
C LEU A 376 -13.71 18.18 -8.12
N GLY A 377 -13.22 17.51 -7.07
CA GLY A 377 -14.07 16.88 -6.06
C GLY A 377 -14.95 15.76 -6.63
N LEU A 378 -14.47 15.07 -7.67
CA LEU A 378 -15.20 13.99 -8.32
C LEU A 378 -14.78 12.64 -7.76
N SER A 379 -15.71 11.67 -7.79
CA SER A 379 -15.42 10.27 -7.49
C SER A 379 -14.38 9.69 -8.45
N LEU A 380 -13.50 8.84 -7.94
CA LEU A 380 -12.53 8.09 -8.74
C LEU A 380 -13.18 7.08 -9.69
N PHE A 381 -14.44 6.71 -9.42
CA PHE A 381 -15.24 5.86 -10.31
C PHE A 381 -15.90 6.64 -11.47
N LYS A 382 -15.89 7.97 -11.43
CA LYS A 382 -16.50 8.79 -12.47
C LYS A 382 -15.75 8.62 -13.80
N THR A 383 -16.42 8.02 -14.77
CA THR A 383 -15.94 7.91 -16.15
C THR A 383 -16.12 9.22 -16.92
N GLU A 384 -15.29 9.44 -17.92
CA GLU A 384 -15.48 10.52 -18.90
C GLU A 384 -16.49 10.08 -19.97
N ILE A 385 -17.25 11.04 -20.52
CA ILE A 385 -18.26 10.79 -21.56
C ILE A 385 -17.54 10.58 -22.91
#